data_9ee90372203990eb81bead74139d4205
#
_entry.id   9ee90372203990eb81bead74139d4205
#
_cell.length_a   1.000
_cell.length_b   1.000
_cell.length_c   1.000
_cell.angle_alpha   90.00
_cell.angle_beta   90.00
_cell.angle_gamma   90.00
#
_symmetry.space_group_name_H-M   'P 1'
#
loop_
_entity.id
_entity.type
_entity.pdbx_description
1 polymer ?
#
loop_
_entity_poly.entity_id
_entity_poly.type
_entity_poly.pdbx_seq_one_letter_code
_entity_poly.pdbx_strand_id
1 'polypeptide(L)'
;MISHHLNRALRRRRKAIDLSLLSSLPESLLSSNGGEWALANTQTALLVVFMLACFESLIGIGLFVSGVFLLGIASYLLSQDIISSTQLAITAAGGAILGDHLGFFFGRFLGPRLHHTRLFIRHADRILKTEDMIARWGGIAVPIGRFVPAIRSIVPALLGTSGFMPKRFILIDTLSCATWAGALVLLATGIDRIV
;
A
#
# COMPACT_ATOMS: atom_id res chain seq x y z
N MET A 1 -29.38 -0.75 -46.70
CA MET A 1 -27.98 -0.75 -47.17
C MET A 1 -27.18 0.49 -46.71
N ILE A 2 -27.83 1.61 -46.41
CA ILE A 2 -27.20 2.90 -46.03
C ILE A 2 -26.65 2.89 -44.59
N SER A 3 -27.25 2.19 -43.66
CA SER A 3 -26.87 2.11 -42.23
C SER A 3 -25.48 1.48 -41.99
N HIS A 4 -25.09 0.50 -42.81
CA HIS A 4 -23.81 -0.21 -42.63
C HIS A 4 -22.57 0.60 -43.07
N HIS A 5 -22.74 1.52 -44.03
CA HIS A 5 -21.66 2.42 -44.45
C HIS A 5 -21.44 3.55 -43.48
N LEU A 6 -22.49 4.08 -42.87
CA LEU A 6 -22.41 5.14 -41.87
C LEU A 6 -21.66 4.67 -40.61
N ASN A 7 -21.95 3.45 -40.13
CA ASN A 7 -21.28 2.87 -38.99
C ASN A 7 -19.78 2.58 -39.20
N ARG A 8 -19.38 2.18 -40.43
CA ARG A 8 -17.95 2.02 -40.78
C ARG A 8 -17.23 3.34 -40.86
N ALA A 9 -17.88 4.38 -41.39
CA ALA A 9 -17.31 5.73 -41.47
C ALA A 9 -17.12 6.35 -40.08
N LEU A 10 -18.07 6.16 -39.16
CA LEU A 10 -17.98 6.62 -37.76
C LEU A 10 -16.92 5.86 -36.97
N ARG A 11 -16.76 4.54 -37.18
CA ARG A 11 -15.66 3.77 -36.56
C ARG A 11 -14.28 4.16 -37.08
N ARG A 12 -14.15 4.47 -38.38
CA ARG A 12 -12.91 4.99 -38.96
C ARG A 12 -12.57 6.39 -38.42
N ARG A 13 -13.57 7.28 -38.28
CA ARG A 13 -13.33 8.62 -37.67
C ARG A 13 -12.95 8.51 -36.19
N ARG A 14 -13.57 7.62 -35.38
CA ARG A 14 -13.15 7.41 -33.98
C ARG A 14 -11.71 6.89 -33.89
N LYS A 15 -11.31 5.89 -34.71
CA LYS A 15 -9.93 5.40 -34.73
C LYS A 15 -8.92 6.45 -35.23
N ALA A 16 -9.30 7.29 -36.19
CA ALA A 16 -8.44 8.36 -36.70
C ALA A 16 -8.29 9.50 -35.69
N ILE A 17 -9.34 9.81 -34.92
CA ILE A 17 -9.29 10.83 -33.86
C ILE A 17 -8.41 10.35 -32.71
N ASP A 18 -8.52 9.08 -32.28
CA ASP A 18 -7.70 8.52 -31.21
C ASP A 18 -6.21 8.45 -31.60
N LEU A 19 -5.89 8.09 -32.83
CA LEU A 19 -4.51 8.01 -33.31
C LEU A 19 -3.89 9.40 -33.54
N SER A 20 -4.66 10.38 -34.01
CA SER A 20 -4.18 11.73 -34.21
C SER A 20 -4.02 12.50 -32.89
N LEU A 21 -4.86 12.22 -31.89
CA LEU A 21 -4.69 12.73 -30.53
C LEU A 21 -3.48 12.12 -29.83
N LEU A 22 -3.20 10.83 -30.02
CA LEU A 22 -2.00 10.19 -29.51
C LEU A 22 -0.72 10.71 -30.16
N SER A 23 -0.75 11.02 -31.47
CA SER A 23 0.41 11.59 -32.18
C SER A 23 0.63 13.09 -31.92
N SER A 24 -0.36 13.79 -31.39
CA SER A 24 -0.25 15.20 -30.98
C SER A 24 0.12 15.40 -29.51
N LEU A 25 0.17 14.33 -28.73
CA LEU A 25 0.72 14.40 -27.38
C LEU A 25 2.24 14.62 -27.49
N PRO A 26 2.80 15.63 -26.79
CA PRO A 26 4.24 15.81 -26.77
C PRO A 26 4.91 14.51 -26.29
N GLU A 27 5.95 14.08 -27.00
CA GLU A 27 6.71 12.86 -26.67
C GLU A 27 7.17 12.82 -25.21
N SER A 28 7.31 13.98 -24.57
CA SER A 28 7.57 14.13 -23.15
C SER A 28 6.46 13.60 -22.24
N LEU A 29 5.22 13.43 -22.72
CA LEU A 29 4.13 12.78 -21.99
C LEU A 29 4.01 11.28 -22.32
N LEU A 30 4.53 10.87 -23.49
CA LEU A 30 4.58 9.47 -23.92
C LEU A 30 5.90 8.81 -23.52
N SER A 31 6.97 9.58 -23.36
CA SER A 31 8.20 9.13 -22.73
C SER A 31 8.00 9.17 -21.22
N SER A 32 7.81 8.01 -20.62
CA SER A 32 7.75 7.80 -19.16
C SER A 32 9.06 8.17 -18.44
N ASN A 33 9.92 8.98 -19.09
CA ASN A 33 11.27 9.32 -18.63
C ASN A 33 11.30 9.89 -17.21
N GLY A 34 10.25 10.59 -16.78
CA GLY A 34 10.19 11.11 -15.41
C GLY A 34 9.98 10.02 -14.36
N GLY A 35 9.10 9.05 -14.63
CA GLY A 35 8.86 7.91 -13.75
C GLY A 35 9.99 6.90 -13.78
N GLU A 36 10.50 6.57 -14.97
CA GLU A 36 11.64 5.67 -15.14
C GLU A 36 12.91 6.24 -14.54
N TRP A 37 13.19 7.54 -14.75
CA TRP A 37 14.33 8.20 -14.12
C TRP A 37 14.22 8.20 -12.58
N ALA A 38 13.03 8.49 -12.05
CA ALA A 38 12.81 8.50 -10.61
C ALA A 38 13.01 7.10 -10.00
N LEU A 39 12.60 6.04 -10.70
CA LEU A 39 12.77 4.66 -10.24
C LEU A 39 14.16 4.10 -10.54
N ALA A 40 14.87 4.60 -11.54
CA ALA A 40 16.24 4.19 -11.85
C ALA A 40 17.28 4.67 -10.80
N ASN A 41 16.94 5.68 -9.99
CA ASN A 41 17.80 6.11 -8.89
C ASN A 41 17.48 5.31 -7.63
N THR A 42 18.43 4.52 -7.13
CA THR A 42 18.29 3.68 -5.93
C THR A 42 17.73 4.44 -4.73
N GLN A 43 18.19 5.67 -4.48
CA GLN A 43 17.71 6.47 -3.34
C GLN A 43 16.24 6.85 -3.49
N THR A 44 15.82 7.26 -4.69
CA THR A 44 14.42 7.59 -4.98
C THR A 44 13.55 6.34 -4.91
N ALA A 45 14.01 5.21 -5.44
CA ALA A 45 13.32 3.93 -5.35
C ALA A 45 13.09 3.50 -3.90
N LEU A 46 14.11 3.60 -3.04
CA LEU A 46 13.99 3.30 -1.62
C LEU A 46 13.01 4.24 -0.92
N LEU A 47 13.03 5.55 -1.25
CA LEU A 47 12.06 6.50 -0.71
C LEU A 47 10.63 6.15 -1.12
N VAL A 48 10.41 5.78 -2.38
CA VAL A 48 9.08 5.36 -2.88
C VAL A 48 8.60 4.12 -2.12
N VAL A 49 9.43 3.09 -1.97
CA VAL A 49 9.11 1.87 -1.20
C VAL A 49 8.78 2.22 0.25
N PHE A 50 9.59 3.07 0.90
CA PHE A 50 9.36 3.51 2.27
C PHE A 50 8.01 4.22 2.43
N MET A 51 7.74 5.19 1.55
CA MET A 51 6.49 5.96 1.58
C MET A 51 5.27 5.09 1.31
N LEU A 52 5.35 4.19 0.33
CA LEU A 52 4.26 3.27 0.05
C LEU A 52 3.97 2.34 1.24
N ALA A 53 5.01 1.75 1.84
CA ALA A 53 4.86 0.90 3.02
C ALA A 53 4.29 1.68 4.22
N CYS A 54 4.73 2.93 4.40
CA CYS A 54 4.22 3.82 5.44
C CYS A 54 2.74 4.16 5.21
N PHE A 55 2.36 4.61 4.01
CA PHE A 55 0.98 4.97 3.70
C PHE A 55 0.04 3.77 3.72
N GLU A 56 0.52 2.61 3.29
CA GLU A 56 -0.23 1.35 3.37
C GLU A 56 -0.53 0.96 4.84
N SER A 57 0.35 1.29 5.78
CA SER A 57 0.18 1.02 7.21
C SER A 57 -0.63 2.11 7.92
N LEU A 58 -0.68 3.34 7.39
CA LEU A 58 -1.40 4.45 8.02
C LEU A 58 -2.91 4.23 8.02
N ILE A 59 -3.53 4.54 9.16
CA ILE A 59 -4.97 4.49 9.32
C ILE A 59 -5.68 5.39 8.31
N GLY A 60 -6.69 4.86 7.63
CA GLY A 60 -7.47 5.58 6.63
C GLY A 60 -6.86 5.54 5.23
N ILE A 61 -5.58 5.81 5.07
CA ILE A 61 -4.89 5.75 3.77
C ILE A 61 -4.67 4.29 3.36
N GLY A 62 -4.24 3.44 4.29
CA GLY A 62 -4.01 2.01 4.07
C GLY A 62 -5.26 1.22 3.65
N LEU A 63 -6.46 1.78 3.80
CA LEU A 63 -7.69 1.20 3.25
C LEU A 63 -7.80 1.38 1.73
N PHE A 64 -7.10 2.36 1.17
CA PHE A 64 -7.13 2.70 -0.26
C PHE A 64 -5.85 2.26 -0.98
N VAL A 65 -4.72 2.23 -0.29
CA VAL A 65 -3.44 1.78 -0.84
C VAL A 65 -3.38 0.25 -0.73
N SER A 66 -3.43 -0.41 -1.88
CA SER A 66 -3.35 -1.88 -1.91
C SER A 66 -1.90 -2.35 -1.87
N GLY A 67 -1.58 -3.34 -1.03
CA GLY A 67 -0.28 -4.02 -0.99
C GLY A 67 0.19 -4.60 -2.33
N VAL A 68 -0.75 -4.78 -3.26
CA VAL A 68 -0.46 -5.20 -4.63
C VAL A 68 0.41 -4.17 -5.36
N PHE A 69 0.20 -2.87 -5.12
CA PHE A 69 1.04 -1.81 -5.71
C PHE A 69 2.47 -1.89 -5.19
N LEU A 70 2.63 -2.06 -3.87
CA LEU A 70 3.96 -2.20 -3.27
C LEU A 70 4.66 -3.46 -3.79
N LEU A 71 3.94 -4.58 -3.89
CA LEU A 71 4.48 -5.82 -4.44
C LEU A 71 4.89 -5.67 -5.91
N GLY A 72 4.08 -5.03 -6.75
CA GLY A 72 4.40 -4.78 -8.15
C GLY A 72 5.64 -3.91 -8.33
N ILE A 73 5.73 -2.81 -7.57
CA ILE A 73 6.90 -1.92 -7.60
C ILE A 73 8.14 -2.66 -7.05
N ALA A 74 8.00 -3.40 -5.96
CA ALA A 74 9.10 -4.17 -5.37
C ALA A 74 9.65 -5.22 -6.36
N SER A 75 8.77 -5.99 -7.04
CA SER A 75 9.16 -6.96 -8.06
C SER A 75 9.88 -6.28 -9.22
N TYR A 76 9.37 -5.16 -9.72
CA TYR A 76 10.01 -4.38 -10.78
C TYR A 76 11.41 -3.89 -10.39
N LEU A 77 11.55 -3.31 -9.20
CA LEU A 77 12.84 -2.78 -8.72
C LEU A 77 13.89 -3.86 -8.51
N LEU A 78 13.47 -5.07 -8.09
CA LEU A 78 14.34 -6.23 -7.96
C LEU A 78 14.73 -6.80 -9.33
N SER A 79 13.79 -6.92 -10.28
CA SER A 79 14.05 -7.44 -11.63
C SER A 79 14.99 -6.58 -12.45
N GLN A 80 15.03 -5.26 -12.16
CA GLN A 80 15.95 -4.32 -12.80
C GLN A 80 17.26 -4.12 -12.01
N ASP A 81 17.50 -4.90 -10.96
CA ASP A 81 18.68 -4.77 -10.08
C ASP A 81 18.88 -3.35 -9.49
N ILE A 82 17.80 -2.54 -9.40
CA ILE A 82 17.86 -1.16 -8.88
C ILE A 82 18.09 -1.15 -7.37
N ILE A 83 17.50 -2.12 -6.68
CA ILE A 83 17.64 -2.33 -5.23
C ILE A 83 17.89 -3.80 -4.92
N SER A 84 18.63 -4.07 -3.83
CA SER A 84 18.81 -5.44 -3.33
C SER A 84 17.61 -5.89 -2.46
N SER A 85 17.44 -7.20 -2.33
CA SER A 85 16.42 -7.80 -1.45
C SER A 85 16.56 -7.33 -0.01
N THR A 86 17.78 -7.12 0.48
CA THR A 86 18.04 -6.60 1.83
C THR A 86 17.59 -5.13 1.97
N GLN A 87 17.88 -4.29 0.96
CA GLN A 87 17.43 -2.90 0.92
C GLN A 87 15.90 -2.82 0.90
N LEU A 88 15.25 -3.65 0.08
CA LEU A 88 13.79 -3.75 0.04
C LEU A 88 13.23 -4.11 1.42
N ALA A 89 13.76 -5.17 2.06
CA ALA A 89 13.28 -5.63 3.37
C ALA A 89 13.39 -4.56 4.44
N ILE A 90 14.57 -3.93 4.58
CA ILE A 90 14.81 -2.91 5.60
C ILE A 90 13.93 -1.68 5.37
N THR A 91 13.84 -1.23 4.13
CA THR A 91 13.09 -0.01 3.78
C THR A 91 11.58 -0.22 3.94
N ALA A 92 11.07 -1.35 3.46
CA ALA A 92 9.64 -1.68 3.62
C ALA A 92 9.26 -1.89 5.09
N ALA A 93 10.10 -2.59 5.87
CA ALA A 93 9.90 -2.75 7.31
C ALA A 93 9.89 -1.39 8.04
N GLY A 94 10.89 -0.53 7.74
CA GLY A 94 10.99 0.80 8.35
C GLY A 94 9.78 1.69 8.06
N GLY A 95 9.32 1.72 6.80
CA GLY A 95 8.11 2.47 6.42
C GLY A 95 6.86 1.93 7.13
N ALA A 96 6.71 0.62 7.17
CA ALA A 96 5.59 -0.03 7.83
C ALA A 96 5.57 0.22 9.36
N ILE A 97 6.73 0.09 10.03
CA ILE A 97 6.88 0.40 11.46
C ILE A 97 6.48 1.86 11.73
N LEU A 98 6.97 2.80 10.93
CA LEU A 98 6.61 4.20 11.10
C LEU A 98 5.09 4.41 10.97
N GLY A 99 4.47 3.86 9.93
CA GLY A 99 3.03 3.98 9.70
C GLY A 99 2.19 3.41 10.85
N ASP A 100 2.53 2.22 11.32
CA ASP A 100 1.82 1.57 12.42
C ASP A 100 2.01 2.29 13.77
N HIS A 101 3.23 2.77 14.05
CA HIS A 101 3.47 3.57 15.26
C HIS A 101 2.70 4.89 15.23
N LEU A 102 2.69 5.58 14.08
CA LEU A 102 1.88 6.79 13.92
C LEU A 102 0.39 6.47 14.14
N GLY A 103 -0.11 5.38 13.57
CA GLY A 103 -1.49 4.91 13.79
C GLY A 103 -1.79 4.62 15.26
N PHE A 104 -0.89 3.90 15.96
CA PHE A 104 -1.04 3.58 17.37
C PHE A 104 -1.07 4.83 18.26
N PHE A 105 -0.09 5.73 18.11
CA PHE A 105 -0.02 6.94 18.93
C PHE A 105 -1.15 7.91 18.60
N PHE A 106 -1.58 7.98 17.34
CA PHE A 106 -2.76 8.75 16.94
C PHE A 106 -4.03 8.20 17.59
N GLY A 107 -4.22 6.87 17.55
CA GLY A 107 -5.31 6.21 18.27
C GLY A 107 -5.29 6.49 19.77
N ARG A 108 -4.11 6.42 20.39
CA ARG A 108 -3.91 6.70 21.81
C ARG A 108 -4.22 8.16 22.18
N PHE A 109 -3.85 9.11 21.30
CA PHE A 109 -4.09 10.54 21.52
C PHE A 109 -5.57 10.91 21.36
N LEU A 110 -6.21 10.39 20.31
CA LEU A 110 -7.65 10.65 20.10
C LEU A 110 -8.54 9.87 21.09
N GLY A 111 -8.09 8.71 21.56
CA GLY A 111 -8.85 7.88 22.47
C GLY A 111 -10.22 7.52 21.92
N PRO A 112 -11.28 7.51 22.77
CA PRO A 112 -12.65 7.18 22.34
C PRO A 112 -13.23 8.10 21.26
N ARG A 113 -12.70 9.32 21.10
CA ARG A 113 -13.14 10.27 20.05
C ARG A 113 -12.91 9.74 18.64
N LEU A 114 -11.99 8.80 18.48
CA LEU A 114 -11.71 8.17 17.19
C LEU A 114 -12.95 7.45 16.63
N HIS A 115 -13.78 6.87 17.48
CA HIS A 115 -15.03 6.18 17.10
C HIS A 115 -16.08 7.11 16.47
N HIS A 116 -16.01 8.40 16.77
CA HIS A 116 -16.93 9.42 16.22
C HIS A 116 -16.45 10.01 14.89
N THR A 117 -15.28 9.58 14.38
CA THR A 117 -14.78 10.06 13.09
C THR A 117 -15.55 9.45 11.93
N ARG A 118 -15.73 10.22 10.84
CA ARG A 118 -16.43 9.75 9.62
C ARG A 118 -15.83 8.46 9.06
N LEU A 119 -14.50 8.29 9.19
CA LEU A 119 -13.81 7.10 8.73
C LEU A 119 -14.24 5.85 9.50
N PHE A 120 -14.32 5.95 10.82
CA PHE A 120 -14.73 4.85 11.70
C PHE A 120 -16.21 4.51 11.50
N ILE A 121 -17.08 5.50 11.41
CA ILE A 121 -18.51 5.30 11.14
C ILE A 121 -18.71 4.58 9.80
N ARG A 122 -17.97 4.97 8.76
CA ARG A 122 -18.05 4.35 7.42
C ARG A 122 -17.58 2.89 7.39
N HIS A 123 -16.69 2.50 8.28
CA HIS A 123 -16.10 1.16 8.34
C HIS A 123 -16.45 0.42 9.64
N ALA A 124 -17.61 0.72 10.24
CA ALA A 124 -18.04 0.21 11.54
C ALA A 124 -17.93 -1.33 11.64
N ASP A 125 -18.35 -2.08 10.61
CA ASP A 125 -18.29 -3.55 10.60
C ASP A 125 -16.86 -4.09 10.73
N ARG A 126 -15.90 -3.43 10.09
CA ARG A 126 -14.47 -3.81 10.18
C ARG A 126 -13.91 -3.50 11.54
N ILE A 127 -14.31 -2.37 12.12
CA ILE A 127 -13.88 -1.92 13.44
C ILE A 127 -14.39 -2.87 14.50
N LEU A 128 -15.68 -3.20 14.53
CA LEU A 128 -16.28 -4.13 15.47
C LEU A 128 -15.59 -5.51 15.43
N LYS A 129 -15.33 -6.04 14.22
CA LYS A 129 -14.58 -7.29 14.05
C LYS A 129 -13.15 -7.19 14.60
N THR A 130 -12.50 -6.06 14.42
CA THR A 130 -11.15 -5.82 14.91
C THR A 130 -11.11 -5.67 16.42
N GLU A 131 -12.10 -4.99 17.02
CA GLU A 131 -12.25 -4.87 18.47
C GLU A 131 -12.50 -6.24 19.13
N ASP A 132 -13.38 -7.06 18.55
CA ASP A 132 -13.62 -8.43 19.00
C ASP A 132 -12.33 -9.27 18.90
N MET A 133 -11.58 -9.14 17.82
CA MET A 133 -10.28 -9.80 17.66
C MET A 133 -9.28 -9.33 18.73
N ILE A 134 -9.19 -8.03 19.00
CA ILE A 134 -8.32 -7.47 20.04
C ILE A 134 -8.75 -7.95 21.43
N ALA A 135 -10.05 -8.00 21.71
CA ALA A 135 -10.57 -8.49 22.98
C ALA A 135 -10.22 -9.96 23.24
N ARG A 136 -10.23 -10.79 22.19
CA ARG A 136 -9.91 -12.23 22.29
C ARG A 136 -8.41 -12.52 22.31
N TRP A 137 -7.62 -11.81 21.50
CA TRP A 137 -6.23 -12.13 21.19
C TRP A 137 -5.22 -11.15 21.78
N GLY A 138 -5.67 -9.99 22.28
CA GLY A 138 -4.80 -8.96 22.84
C GLY A 138 -3.71 -8.51 21.87
N GLY A 139 -2.45 -8.53 22.31
CA GLY A 139 -1.31 -8.13 21.48
C GLY A 139 -1.04 -9.03 20.27
N ILE A 140 -1.51 -10.28 20.28
CA ILE A 140 -1.40 -11.20 19.14
C ILE A 140 -2.26 -10.72 17.95
N ALA A 141 -3.24 -9.84 18.20
CA ALA A 141 -4.00 -9.18 17.13
C ALA A 141 -3.11 -8.39 16.17
N VAL A 142 -1.94 -7.90 16.59
CA VAL A 142 -1.00 -7.16 15.72
C VAL A 142 -0.47 -8.04 14.58
N PRO A 143 0.23 -9.16 14.84
CA PRO A 143 0.71 -10.00 13.75
C PRO A 143 -0.43 -10.59 12.91
N ILE A 144 -1.54 -11.00 13.51
CA ILE A 144 -2.67 -11.54 12.76
C ILE A 144 -3.28 -10.46 11.86
N GLY A 145 -3.57 -9.28 12.43
CA GLY A 145 -4.16 -8.17 11.71
C GLY A 145 -3.32 -7.69 10.52
N ARG A 146 -1.99 -7.79 10.64
CA ARG A 146 -1.07 -7.38 9.58
C ARG A 146 -1.22 -8.19 8.29
N PHE A 147 -1.52 -9.48 8.40
CA PHE A 147 -1.74 -10.34 7.22
C PHE A 147 -3.18 -10.28 6.68
N VAL A 148 -4.07 -9.54 7.34
CA VAL A 148 -5.45 -9.32 6.89
C VAL A 148 -5.57 -7.90 6.32
N PRO A 149 -5.56 -7.71 4.98
CA PRO A 149 -5.51 -6.38 4.35
C PRO A 149 -6.64 -5.45 4.79
N ALA A 150 -7.82 -6.01 5.11
CA ALA A 150 -9.01 -5.24 5.46
C ALA A 150 -8.93 -4.51 6.81
N ILE A 151 -8.07 -4.96 7.74
CA ILE A 151 -8.01 -4.48 9.12
C ILE A 151 -6.61 -4.05 9.56
N ARG A 152 -5.56 -4.35 8.78
CA ARG A 152 -4.17 -4.15 9.19
C ARG A 152 -3.86 -2.72 9.65
N SER A 153 -4.36 -1.70 8.94
CA SER A 153 -4.15 -0.30 9.30
C SER A 153 -5.03 0.18 10.47
N ILE A 154 -6.06 -0.60 10.83
CA ILE A 154 -7.00 -0.26 11.90
C ILE A 154 -6.50 -0.81 13.26
N VAL A 155 -5.87 -1.98 13.26
CA VAL A 155 -5.39 -2.67 14.48
C VAL A 155 -4.48 -1.81 15.35
N PRO A 156 -3.42 -1.14 14.83
CA PRO A 156 -2.57 -0.28 15.64
C PRO A 156 -3.34 0.83 16.34
N ALA A 157 -4.24 1.48 15.61
CA ALA A 157 -5.01 2.60 16.17
C ALA A 157 -6.00 2.14 17.25
N LEU A 158 -6.70 1.03 17.05
CA LEU A 158 -7.61 0.49 18.06
C LEU A 158 -6.86 0.01 19.32
N LEU A 159 -5.68 -0.60 19.15
CA LEU A 159 -4.82 -0.89 20.29
C LEU A 159 -4.37 0.37 21.04
N GLY A 160 -4.12 1.45 20.29
CA GLY A 160 -3.84 2.75 20.89
C GLY A 160 -5.01 3.27 21.73
N THR A 161 -6.25 3.20 21.23
CA THR A 161 -7.47 3.64 21.95
C THR A 161 -7.75 2.77 23.18
N SER A 162 -7.46 1.47 23.12
CA SER A 162 -7.71 0.53 24.22
C SER A 162 -6.76 0.67 25.40
N GLY A 163 -5.79 1.59 25.32
CA GLY A 163 -4.80 1.78 26.38
C GLY A 163 -3.69 0.72 26.42
N PHE A 164 -3.54 -0.07 25.35
CA PHE A 164 -2.49 -1.10 25.27
C PHE A 164 -1.10 -0.52 25.54
N MET A 165 -0.24 -1.29 26.21
CA MET A 165 1.07 -0.84 26.65
C MET A 165 2.00 -0.55 25.47
N PRO A 166 2.52 0.70 25.30
CA PRO A 166 3.32 1.08 24.11
C PRO A 166 4.56 0.21 23.91
N LYS A 167 5.29 -0.10 24.98
CA LYS A 167 6.50 -0.95 24.90
C LYS A 167 6.21 -2.33 24.33
N ARG A 168 5.08 -2.94 24.72
CA ARG A 168 4.65 -4.24 24.18
C ARG A 168 4.22 -4.11 22.72
N PHE A 169 3.49 -3.04 22.37
CA PHE A 169 3.11 -2.78 21.00
C PHE A 169 4.34 -2.64 20.10
N ILE A 170 5.30 -1.78 20.45
CA ILE A 170 6.52 -1.53 19.67
C ILE A 170 7.26 -2.85 19.38
N LEU A 171 7.44 -3.70 20.39
CA LEU A 171 8.16 -4.96 20.21
C LEU A 171 7.41 -5.92 19.28
N ILE A 172 6.13 -6.13 19.52
CA ILE A 172 5.32 -7.06 18.72
C ILE A 172 5.18 -6.55 17.28
N ASP A 173 4.95 -5.26 17.12
CA ASP A 173 4.79 -4.62 15.81
C ASP A 173 6.08 -4.68 15.00
N THR A 174 7.22 -4.35 15.58
CA THR A 174 8.52 -4.43 14.91
C THR A 174 8.81 -5.85 14.39
N LEU A 175 8.54 -6.88 15.19
CA LEU A 175 8.69 -8.28 14.78
C LEU A 175 7.71 -8.64 13.64
N SER A 176 6.47 -8.18 13.76
CA SER A 176 5.45 -8.39 12.72
C SER A 176 5.80 -7.71 11.41
N CYS A 177 6.33 -6.48 11.45
CA CYS A 177 6.79 -5.74 10.29
C CYS A 177 7.98 -6.44 9.61
N ALA A 178 8.95 -6.91 10.40
CA ALA A 178 10.09 -7.65 9.86
C ALA A 178 9.66 -8.94 9.17
N THR A 179 8.76 -9.70 9.77
CA THR A 179 8.20 -10.93 9.18
C THR A 179 7.46 -10.64 7.88
N TRP A 180 6.63 -9.58 7.87
CA TRP A 180 5.89 -9.16 6.69
C TRP A 180 6.83 -8.69 5.57
N ALA A 181 7.87 -7.91 5.88
CA ALA A 181 8.85 -7.47 4.90
C ALA A 181 9.62 -8.64 4.31
N GLY A 182 9.96 -9.66 5.11
CA GLY A 182 10.51 -10.90 4.63
C GLY A 182 9.58 -11.64 3.66
N ALA A 183 8.29 -11.72 3.98
CA ALA A 183 7.27 -12.30 3.09
C ALA A 183 7.14 -11.49 1.78
N LEU A 184 7.18 -10.15 1.85
CA LEU A 184 7.17 -9.28 0.68
C LEU A 184 8.35 -9.58 -0.26
N VAL A 185 9.56 -9.70 0.29
CA VAL A 185 10.76 -10.05 -0.48
C VAL A 185 10.62 -11.42 -1.13
N LEU A 186 10.15 -12.44 -0.39
CA LEU A 186 9.94 -13.78 -0.94
C LEU A 186 8.94 -13.79 -2.09
N LEU A 187 7.85 -13.04 -1.97
CA LEU A 187 6.84 -12.92 -3.02
C LEU A 187 7.39 -12.15 -4.23
N ALA A 188 8.08 -11.03 -4.00
CA ALA A 188 8.64 -10.21 -5.06
C ALA A 188 9.71 -10.97 -5.86
N THR A 189 10.63 -11.70 -5.20
CA THR A 189 11.63 -12.55 -5.86
C THR A 189 11.04 -13.80 -6.51
N GLY A 190 9.90 -14.29 -5.98
CA GLY A 190 9.18 -15.40 -6.61
C GLY A 190 8.54 -15.01 -7.93
N ILE A 191 7.98 -13.80 -8.03
CA ILE A 191 7.42 -13.26 -9.27
C ILE A 191 8.52 -13.02 -10.30
N ASP A 192 9.66 -12.46 -9.89
CA ASP A 192 10.82 -12.19 -10.73
C ASP A 192 11.36 -13.45 -11.44
N ARG A 193 11.26 -14.62 -10.80
CA ARG A 193 11.69 -15.90 -11.40
C ARG A 193 10.69 -16.51 -12.39
N ILE A 194 9.47 -16.00 -12.44
CA ILE A 194 8.37 -16.54 -13.26
C ILE A 194 8.15 -15.70 -14.53
N VAL A 195 8.50 -14.43 -14.47
CA VAL A 195 8.40 -13.45 -15.57
C VAL A 195 9.74 -13.33 -16.30
#